data_d1d94445b5f87b4004218d42209ae9bc
#
_entry.id   d1d94445b5f87b4004218d42209ae9bc
#
_cell.length_a   1.000
_cell.length_b   1.000
_cell.length_c   1.000
_cell.angle_alpha   90.00
_cell.angle_beta   90.00
_cell.angle_gamma   90.00
#
_symmetry.space_group_name_H-M   'P 1'
#
loop_
_entity.id
_entity.type
_entity.pdbx_description
1 polymer ?
#
loop_
_entity_poly.entity_id
_entity_poly.type
_entity_poly.pdbx_seq_one_letter_code
_entity_poly.pdbx_strand_id
1 'polypeptide(L)'
;DLSAWGWKNTNQMYTDDQYIVIYNPTDEVKYLDGLALCTNAIDPTQAVTFAPKDDFVNRYYGASGISYFPGSGTEHPVQPRQSIVVAKYAIDHQAQYEKELEGEDLSLYKGLDAFLDLSKADFEWTNIQYDPGHKNNPNVPDLHAILEEKENGGKVTPAFDFGGLSEHAGLALIRLP
;
A
#
# COMPACT_ATOMS: atom_id res chain seq x y z
N ASP A 1 5.92 -2.02 -11.96
CA ASP A 1 6.95 -1.21 -12.61
C ASP A 1 7.35 -0.09 -11.67
N LEU A 2 8.55 -0.14 -11.12
CA LEU A 2 9.09 0.90 -10.24
C LEU A 2 9.67 2.01 -11.11
N SER A 3 8.83 2.67 -11.87
CA SER A 3 9.29 3.78 -12.70
C SER A 3 9.54 5.00 -11.83
N ALA A 4 10.77 5.24 -11.64
CA ALA A 4 11.35 6.33 -10.93
C ALA A 4 11.57 7.51 -11.82
N TRP A 5 11.15 8.68 -11.58
CA TRP A 5 11.76 9.86 -12.22
C TRP A 5 10.92 11.12 -11.92
N GLY A 6 11.34 11.98 -11.11
CA GLY A 6 10.60 13.20 -10.84
C GLY A 6 11.38 14.25 -10.06
N TRP A 7 12.71 14.13 -10.01
CA TRP A 7 13.50 15.09 -9.25
C TRP A 7 14.54 15.78 -10.11
N LYS A 8 14.72 17.07 -9.86
CA LYS A 8 15.73 17.93 -10.48
C LYS A 8 17.13 17.30 -10.32
N ASN A 9 17.63 16.63 -11.35
CA ASN A 9 18.97 16.02 -11.40
C ASN A 9 19.33 15.06 -10.24
N THR A 10 18.37 14.45 -9.58
CA THR A 10 18.60 13.43 -8.58
C THR A 10 18.17 12.06 -9.09
N ASN A 11 18.92 11.02 -8.72
CA ASN A 11 18.54 9.62 -8.99
C ASN A 11 17.55 9.11 -7.93
N GLN A 12 16.66 9.96 -7.44
CA GLN A 12 15.65 9.56 -6.47
C GLN A 12 14.46 8.94 -7.17
N MET A 13 14.02 7.83 -6.64
CA MET A 13 12.87 7.11 -7.12
C MET A 13 11.59 7.73 -6.54
N TYR A 14 10.63 8.06 -7.39
CA TYR A 14 9.29 8.41 -6.94
C TYR A 14 8.56 7.13 -6.56
N THR A 15 8.02 7.08 -5.36
CA THR A 15 7.41 5.85 -4.79
C THR A 15 5.98 6.06 -4.31
N ASP A 16 5.40 7.23 -4.59
CA ASP A 16 4.06 7.54 -4.13
C ASP A 16 2.98 7.00 -5.06
N ASP A 17 3.30 6.75 -6.33
CA ASP A 17 2.43 6.17 -7.34
C ASP A 17 2.44 4.63 -7.36
N GLN A 18 2.83 4.02 -6.24
CA GLN A 18 2.76 2.57 -6.08
C GLN A 18 1.31 2.08 -6.05
N TYR A 19 1.06 0.94 -6.66
CA TYR A 19 -0.24 0.30 -6.64
C TYR A 19 -0.13 -1.22 -6.68
N ILE A 20 -1.19 -1.88 -6.25
CA ILE A 20 -1.37 -3.34 -6.28
C ILE A 20 -2.64 -3.63 -7.05
N VAL A 21 -2.60 -4.65 -7.92
CA VAL A 21 -3.79 -5.15 -8.60
C VAL A 21 -4.18 -6.51 -8.02
N ILE A 22 -5.39 -6.61 -7.53
CA ILE A 22 -5.99 -7.86 -7.07
C ILE A 22 -6.98 -8.33 -8.14
N TYR A 23 -6.75 -9.50 -8.70
CA TYR A 23 -7.58 -10.08 -9.75
C TYR A 23 -8.35 -11.29 -9.25
N ASN A 24 -9.64 -11.34 -9.55
CA ASN A 24 -10.46 -12.53 -9.32
C ASN A 24 -10.43 -13.46 -10.55
N PRO A 25 -9.63 -14.53 -10.56
CA PRO A 25 -9.53 -15.42 -11.72
C PRO A 25 -10.69 -16.43 -11.83
N THR A 26 -11.63 -16.41 -10.89
CA THR A 26 -12.72 -17.39 -10.81
C THR A 26 -13.98 -16.94 -11.55
N ASP A 27 -14.94 -17.83 -11.69
CA ASP A 27 -16.26 -17.55 -12.24
C ASP A 27 -17.29 -17.22 -11.15
N GLU A 28 -16.84 -17.03 -9.90
CA GLU A 28 -17.67 -16.68 -8.75
C GLU A 28 -17.27 -15.31 -8.20
N VAL A 29 -18.24 -14.63 -7.59
CA VAL A 29 -17.98 -13.41 -6.82
C VAL A 29 -17.10 -13.76 -5.62
N LYS A 30 -16.04 -13.01 -5.41
CA LYS A 30 -15.19 -13.06 -4.22
C LYS A 30 -15.34 -11.75 -3.45
N TYR A 31 -14.99 -11.75 -2.17
CA TYR A 31 -15.12 -10.57 -1.32
C TYR A 31 -13.77 -10.21 -0.70
N LEU A 32 -13.47 -8.93 -0.69
CA LEU A 32 -12.23 -8.40 -0.09
C LEU A 32 -12.32 -8.30 1.43
N ASP A 33 -13.53 -8.21 1.96
CA ASP A 33 -13.78 -8.05 3.39
C ASP A 33 -12.98 -9.05 4.23
N GLY A 34 -12.21 -8.54 5.19
CA GLY A 34 -11.34 -9.36 6.05
C GLY A 34 -10.09 -9.93 5.36
N LEU A 35 -9.82 -9.57 4.09
CA LEU A 35 -8.50 -9.78 3.52
C LEU A 35 -7.56 -8.67 3.98
N ALA A 36 -6.28 -9.00 4.09
CA ALA A 36 -5.24 -8.03 4.42
C ALA A 36 -4.06 -8.14 3.46
N LEU A 37 -3.52 -6.99 3.10
CA LEU A 37 -2.22 -6.85 2.46
C LEU A 37 -1.15 -6.87 3.55
N CYS A 38 -0.16 -7.72 3.39
CA CYS A 38 0.93 -7.86 4.35
C CYS A 38 2.28 -7.80 3.66
N THR A 39 3.22 -7.07 4.23
CA THR A 39 4.64 -7.18 3.88
C THR A 39 5.34 -8.14 4.83
N ASN A 40 6.36 -8.84 4.34
CA ASN A 40 7.12 -9.76 5.19
C ASN A 40 8.01 -9.00 6.20
N ALA A 41 8.18 -9.60 7.38
CA ALA A 41 9.07 -9.09 8.43
C ALA A 41 10.56 -9.41 8.17
N ILE A 42 10.85 -10.12 7.09
CA ILE A 42 12.18 -10.64 6.81
C ILE A 42 12.71 -9.98 5.56
N ASP A 43 13.80 -9.27 5.71
CA ASP A 43 14.62 -8.87 4.58
C ASP A 43 15.32 -10.12 4.01
N PRO A 44 15.05 -10.55 2.77
CA PRO A 44 15.66 -11.75 2.19
C PRO A 44 17.17 -11.62 1.98
N THR A 45 17.71 -10.41 2.11
CA THR A 45 19.16 -10.17 2.03
C THR A 45 19.87 -10.42 3.35
N GLN A 46 19.13 -10.59 4.45
CA GLN A 46 19.64 -10.82 5.78
C GLN A 46 19.48 -12.29 6.20
N ALA A 47 20.53 -12.86 6.79
CA ALA A 47 20.42 -14.17 7.43
C ALA A 47 19.66 -14.02 8.75
N VAL A 48 18.41 -14.47 8.78
CA VAL A 48 17.58 -14.43 9.98
C VAL A 48 17.38 -15.85 10.51
N THR A 49 17.68 -16.04 11.81
CA THR A 49 17.39 -17.29 12.50
C THR A 49 16.14 -17.12 13.36
N PHE A 50 15.09 -17.85 13.02
CA PHE A 50 13.87 -17.89 13.83
C PHE A 50 13.99 -18.94 14.92
N ALA A 51 14.74 -18.65 15.96
CA ALA A 51 14.74 -19.50 17.15
C ALA A 51 13.51 -19.15 18.03
N PRO A 52 12.84 -20.12 18.63
CA PRO A 52 13.25 -21.51 18.88
C PRO A 52 12.39 -22.57 18.17
N LYS A 53 11.75 -22.30 17.04
CA LYS A 53 10.84 -23.27 16.39
C LYS A 53 11.43 -23.78 15.10
N ASP A 54 11.79 -25.06 15.09
CA ASP A 54 12.46 -25.74 13.95
C ASP A 54 11.66 -25.74 12.63
N ASP A 55 10.38 -25.36 12.65
CA ASP A 55 9.49 -25.39 11.48
C ASP A 55 8.75 -24.05 11.28
N PHE A 56 9.29 -22.97 11.82
CA PHE A 56 8.62 -21.65 11.77
C PHE A 56 8.35 -21.19 10.33
N VAL A 57 9.36 -21.25 9.48
CA VAL A 57 9.29 -20.77 8.08
C VAL A 57 8.31 -21.55 7.20
N ASN A 58 8.00 -22.80 7.57
CA ASN A 58 7.05 -23.62 6.83
C ASN A 58 5.60 -23.46 7.31
N ARG A 59 5.40 -22.84 8.47
CA ARG A 59 4.08 -22.77 9.13
C ARG A 59 3.56 -21.38 9.33
N TYR A 60 4.44 -20.38 9.33
CA TYR A 60 4.08 -19.03 9.69
C TYR A 60 4.63 -18.04 8.67
N TYR A 61 3.87 -16.99 8.42
CA TYR A 61 4.31 -15.82 7.68
C TYR A 61 4.58 -14.69 8.69
N GLY A 62 5.81 -14.21 8.75
CA GLY A 62 6.16 -13.07 9.58
C GLY A 62 5.79 -11.77 8.86
N ALA A 63 4.79 -11.06 9.34
CA ALA A 63 4.38 -9.78 8.77
C ALA A 63 5.01 -8.61 9.54
N SER A 64 5.47 -7.58 8.81
CA SER A 64 5.93 -6.30 9.37
C SER A 64 4.97 -5.16 9.10
N GLY A 65 4.21 -5.24 8.00
CA GLY A 65 3.17 -4.27 7.65
C GLY A 65 1.87 -4.99 7.34
N ILE A 66 0.76 -4.48 7.85
CA ILE A 66 -0.57 -5.06 7.64
C ILE A 66 -1.58 -3.93 7.45
N SER A 67 -2.27 -3.95 6.29
CA SER A 67 -3.47 -3.15 6.06
C SER A 67 -4.58 -4.05 5.55
N TYR A 68 -5.78 -3.91 6.09
CA TYR A 68 -6.89 -4.82 5.76
C TYR A 68 -8.09 -4.09 5.14
N PHE A 69 -8.81 -4.80 4.29
CA PHE A 69 -10.07 -4.34 3.73
C PHE A 69 -11.14 -4.37 4.81
N PRO A 70 -11.79 -3.22 5.10
CA PRO A 70 -12.89 -3.18 6.05
C PRO A 70 -14.09 -3.97 5.53
N GLY A 71 -15.09 -4.15 6.37
CA GLY A 71 -16.36 -4.77 6.01
C GLY A 71 -16.72 -5.98 6.86
N SER A 72 -17.98 -6.41 6.73
CA SER A 72 -18.59 -7.48 7.53
C SER A 72 -18.69 -8.82 6.79
N GLY A 73 -18.07 -8.93 5.62
CA GLY A 73 -17.96 -10.17 4.85
C GLY A 73 -18.48 -10.12 3.41
N THR A 74 -19.30 -9.12 3.03
CA THR A 74 -19.92 -9.03 1.70
C THR A 74 -20.03 -7.61 1.15
N GLU A 75 -19.35 -6.66 1.73
CA GLU A 75 -19.50 -5.24 1.37
C GLU A 75 -18.65 -4.86 0.15
N HIS A 76 -17.54 -5.57 -0.08
CA HIS A 76 -16.60 -5.29 -1.17
C HIS A 76 -16.50 -6.48 -2.15
N PRO A 77 -17.52 -6.69 -3.00
CA PRO A 77 -17.52 -7.78 -3.98
C PRO A 77 -16.56 -7.50 -5.13
N VAL A 78 -15.80 -8.53 -5.52
CA VAL A 78 -15.00 -8.56 -6.74
C VAL A 78 -15.66 -9.53 -7.71
N GLN A 79 -16.19 -9.01 -8.81
CA GLN A 79 -16.90 -9.82 -9.79
C GLN A 79 -15.97 -10.84 -10.46
N PRO A 80 -16.52 -11.90 -11.06
CA PRO A 80 -15.75 -12.81 -11.90
C PRO A 80 -14.91 -12.04 -12.93
N ARG A 81 -13.61 -12.37 -13.01
CA ARG A 81 -12.67 -11.76 -13.96
C ARG A 81 -12.44 -10.25 -13.77
N GLN A 82 -12.85 -9.69 -12.65
CA GLN A 82 -12.61 -8.29 -12.30
C GLN A 82 -11.24 -8.12 -11.63
N SER A 83 -10.62 -6.97 -11.89
CA SER A 83 -9.46 -6.46 -11.16
C SER A 83 -9.87 -5.31 -10.24
N ILE A 84 -9.24 -5.25 -9.08
CA ILE A 84 -9.33 -4.15 -8.11
C ILE A 84 -7.95 -3.52 -7.98
N VAL A 85 -7.90 -2.20 -8.04
CA VAL A 85 -6.66 -1.43 -7.88
C VAL A 85 -6.62 -0.86 -6.47
N VAL A 86 -5.56 -1.15 -5.75
CA VAL A 86 -5.25 -0.55 -4.44
C VAL A 86 -4.02 0.32 -4.61
N ALA A 87 -4.16 1.61 -4.44
CA ALA A 87 -3.08 2.59 -4.58
C ALA A 87 -2.43 2.92 -3.23
N LYS A 88 -1.21 3.41 -3.26
CA LYS A 88 -0.61 4.05 -2.08
C LYS A 88 -1.35 5.35 -1.79
N TYR A 89 -1.44 6.22 -2.78
CA TYR A 89 -2.26 7.42 -2.81
C TYR A 89 -3.10 7.41 -4.08
N ALA A 90 -4.42 7.45 -3.95
CA ALA A 90 -5.35 7.39 -5.09
C ALA A 90 -5.58 8.78 -5.71
N ILE A 91 -4.52 9.40 -6.18
CA ILE A 91 -4.53 10.74 -6.79
C ILE A 91 -4.00 10.71 -8.22
N ASP A 92 -4.20 11.79 -8.95
CA ASP A 92 -3.45 12.07 -10.17
C ASP A 92 -2.06 12.60 -9.76
N HIS A 93 -1.06 11.72 -9.82
CA HIS A 93 0.30 12.03 -9.38
C HIS A 93 0.97 13.06 -10.27
N GLN A 94 0.70 13.07 -11.58
CA GLN A 94 1.24 14.07 -12.47
C GLN A 94 0.71 15.47 -12.13
N ALA A 95 -0.61 15.62 -12.05
CA ALA A 95 -1.26 16.89 -11.74
C ALA A 95 -0.87 17.42 -10.35
N GLN A 96 -0.75 16.52 -9.36
CA GLN A 96 -0.30 16.89 -8.02
C GLN A 96 1.15 17.42 -8.02
N TYR A 97 2.03 16.77 -8.78
CA TYR A 97 3.43 17.15 -8.86
C TYR A 97 3.62 18.47 -9.61
N GLU A 98 2.91 18.65 -10.72
CA GLU A 98 2.93 19.92 -11.47
C GLU A 98 2.49 21.09 -10.59
N LYS A 99 1.49 20.86 -9.74
CA LYS A 99 1.04 21.86 -8.75
C LYS A 99 2.08 22.15 -7.66
N GLU A 100 2.79 21.13 -7.18
CA GLU A 100 3.87 21.29 -6.20
C GLU A 100 5.08 22.06 -6.77
N LEU A 101 5.28 21.97 -8.09
CA LEU A 101 6.31 22.64 -8.83
C LEU A 101 5.85 24.00 -9.45
N GLU A 102 4.72 24.52 -9.00
CA GLU A 102 4.20 25.78 -9.52
C GLU A 102 5.23 26.91 -9.36
N GLY A 103 5.61 27.53 -10.47
CA GLY A 103 6.65 28.56 -10.51
C GLY A 103 8.05 28.04 -10.82
N GLU A 104 8.27 26.73 -10.90
CA GLU A 104 9.52 26.13 -11.34
C GLU A 104 9.53 25.96 -12.87
N ASP A 105 10.73 25.85 -13.45
CA ASP A 105 10.90 25.48 -14.85
C ASP A 105 10.76 23.95 -15.00
N LEU A 106 9.60 23.48 -15.42
CA LEU A 106 9.28 22.06 -15.56
C LEU A 106 10.20 21.31 -16.53
N SER A 107 10.88 22.03 -17.46
CA SER A 107 11.84 21.41 -18.37
C SER A 107 13.08 20.83 -17.68
N LEU A 108 13.31 21.24 -16.43
CA LEU A 108 14.39 20.72 -15.59
C LEU A 108 14.06 19.39 -14.92
N TYR A 109 12.80 18.97 -14.97
CA TYR A 109 12.30 17.73 -14.34
C TYR A 109 12.07 16.69 -15.45
N LYS A 110 12.57 15.48 -15.21
CA LYS A 110 12.43 14.38 -16.18
C LYS A 110 11.34 13.41 -15.74
N GLY A 111 10.58 12.90 -16.70
CA GLY A 111 9.64 11.82 -16.47
C GLY A 111 8.37 12.23 -15.76
N LEU A 112 7.99 13.50 -15.74
CA LEU A 112 6.70 13.95 -15.20
C LEU A 112 5.52 13.29 -15.92
N ASP A 113 5.67 13.01 -17.23
CA ASP A 113 4.70 12.32 -18.07
C ASP A 113 4.59 10.81 -17.78
N ALA A 114 5.51 10.27 -16.97
CA ALA A 114 5.49 8.87 -16.58
C ALA A 114 4.72 8.63 -15.27
N PHE A 115 4.32 9.69 -14.55
CA PHE A 115 3.54 9.55 -13.31
C PHE A 115 2.13 9.07 -13.62
N LEU A 116 1.63 8.20 -12.75
CA LEU A 116 0.33 7.56 -12.95
C LEU A 116 -0.81 8.43 -12.44
N ASP A 117 -1.93 8.42 -13.15
CA ASP A 117 -3.21 8.84 -12.60
C ASP A 117 -3.88 7.64 -11.90
N LEU A 118 -3.82 7.63 -10.57
CA LEU A 118 -4.45 6.63 -9.70
C LEU A 118 -5.72 7.17 -9.03
N SER A 119 -6.24 8.32 -9.44
CA SER A 119 -7.41 8.97 -8.85
C SER A 119 -8.70 8.15 -8.89
N LYS A 120 -8.71 7.07 -9.68
CA LYS A 120 -9.82 6.12 -9.84
C LYS A 120 -9.50 4.74 -9.27
N ALA A 121 -8.49 4.61 -8.41
CA ALA A 121 -8.25 3.38 -7.68
C ALA A 121 -9.48 3.00 -6.84
N ASP A 122 -9.64 1.71 -6.57
CA ASP A 122 -10.76 1.21 -5.78
C ASP A 122 -10.53 1.40 -4.27
N PHE A 123 -9.26 1.43 -3.84
CA PHE A 123 -8.84 1.64 -2.45
C PHE A 123 -7.51 2.38 -2.36
N GLU A 124 -7.27 3.02 -1.19
CA GLU A 124 -5.95 3.48 -0.76
C GLU A 124 -5.46 2.65 0.43
N TRP A 125 -4.16 2.31 0.48
CA TRP A 125 -3.63 1.64 1.68
C TRP A 125 -3.07 2.60 2.72
N THR A 126 -2.73 3.83 2.34
CA THR A 126 -2.34 4.88 3.28
C THR A 126 -3.60 5.55 3.83
N ASN A 127 -3.64 5.80 5.14
CA ASN A 127 -4.82 6.32 5.80
C ASN A 127 -4.49 7.65 6.47
N ILE A 128 -5.22 8.71 6.10
CA ILE A 128 -5.04 10.08 6.61
C ILE A 128 -5.16 10.18 8.14
N GLN A 129 -5.88 9.25 8.76
CA GLN A 129 -6.04 9.23 10.21
C GLN A 129 -4.72 9.02 10.94
N TYR A 130 -3.78 8.29 10.32
CA TYR A 130 -2.48 7.92 10.90
C TYR A 130 -1.31 8.64 10.26
N ASP A 131 -1.46 9.07 9.02
CA ASP A 131 -0.49 9.88 8.29
C ASP A 131 -1.12 11.24 7.91
N PRO A 132 -0.96 12.28 8.74
CA PRO A 132 -1.53 13.60 8.46
C PRO A 132 -0.89 14.32 7.25
N GLY A 133 0.25 13.83 6.75
CA GLY A 133 0.88 14.29 5.51
C GLY A 133 0.37 13.60 4.26
N HIS A 134 -0.55 12.67 4.42
CA HIS A 134 -1.12 11.86 3.36
C HIS A 134 -1.89 12.70 2.31
N LYS A 135 -1.66 12.38 1.05
CA LYS A 135 -2.34 12.98 -0.11
C LYS A 135 -3.65 12.23 -0.37
N ASN A 136 -4.62 12.42 0.52
CA ASN A 136 -5.88 11.66 0.54
C ASN A 136 -6.83 12.01 -0.61
N ASN A 137 -7.45 11.00 -1.21
CA ASN A 137 -8.62 11.16 -2.07
C ASN A 137 -9.90 10.80 -1.29
N PRO A 138 -10.72 11.78 -0.87
CA PRO A 138 -11.89 11.51 -0.05
C PRO A 138 -12.99 10.68 -0.75
N ASN A 139 -12.85 10.42 -2.05
CA ASN A 139 -13.78 9.60 -2.82
C ASN A 139 -13.34 8.13 -2.95
N VAL A 140 -12.14 7.80 -2.46
CA VAL A 140 -11.59 6.45 -2.47
C VAL A 140 -11.48 5.96 -1.03
N PRO A 141 -12.02 4.78 -0.69
CA PRO A 141 -11.96 4.26 0.66
C PRO A 141 -10.54 3.82 1.04
N ASP A 142 -10.17 4.10 2.28
CA ASP A 142 -8.90 3.68 2.87
C ASP A 142 -8.96 2.23 3.35
N LEU A 143 -7.84 1.52 3.25
CA LEU A 143 -7.63 0.31 4.03
C LEU A 143 -7.47 0.66 5.52
N HIS A 144 -7.80 -0.28 6.38
CA HIS A 144 -7.68 -0.11 7.81
C HIS A 144 -6.38 -0.72 8.33
N ALA A 145 -5.74 -0.03 9.27
CA ALA A 145 -4.59 -0.54 9.99
C ALA A 145 -5.01 -1.32 11.25
N ILE A 146 -4.20 -2.28 11.65
CA ILE A 146 -4.30 -2.88 12.98
C ILE A 146 -3.70 -1.89 13.98
N LEU A 147 -4.50 -1.46 14.95
CA LEU A 147 -4.13 -0.41 15.89
C LEU A 147 -3.60 -1.01 17.20
N GLU A 148 -2.59 -0.35 17.75
CA GLU A 148 -2.11 -0.61 19.09
C GLU A 148 -2.45 0.58 19.99
N GLU A 149 -3.19 0.33 21.08
CA GLU A 149 -3.36 1.29 22.15
C GLU A 149 -2.09 1.32 23.00
N LYS A 150 -1.41 2.46 23.04
CA LYS A 150 -0.32 2.64 24.00
C LYS A 150 -0.90 2.90 25.38
N GLU A 151 -0.45 2.13 26.38
CA GLU A 151 -0.73 2.41 27.78
C GLU A 151 -0.39 3.89 28.12
N ASN A 152 -1.17 4.51 29.00
CA ASN A 152 -1.03 5.90 29.47
C ASN A 152 -1.61 7.01 28.58
N GLY A 153 -2.71 6.76 27.89
CA GLY A 153 -3.42 7.80 27.12
C GLY A 153 -2.63 8.30 25.91
N GLY A 154 -1.73 7.46 25.40
CA GLY A 154 -0.94 7.73 24.23
C GLY A 154 -1.79 7.74 22.96
N LYS A 155 -1.26 8.38 21.91
CA LYS A 155 -1.86 8.38 20.59
C LYS A 155 -1.96 6.95 20.06
N VAL A 156 -3.14 6.56 19.60
CA VAL A 156 -3.33 5.29 18.89
C VAL A 156 -2.52 5.35 17.60
N THR A 157 -1.71 4.34 17.37
CA THR A 157 -0.87 4.24 16.17
C THR A 157 -1.06 2.87 15.53
N PRO A 158 -0.83 2.71 14.22
CA PRO A 158 -0.77 1.39 13.62
C PRO A 158 0.26 0.51 14.34
N ALA A 159 -0.15 -0.70 14.73
CA ALA A 159 0.75 -1.68 15.30
C ALA A 159 1.76 -2.18 14.26
N PHE A 160 1.29 -2.24 12.99
CA PHE A 160 2.05 -2.70 11.85
C PHE A 160 1.78 -1.74 10.68
N ASP A 161 2.69 -0.83 10.41
CA ASP A 161 2.54 0.12 9.32
C ASP A 161 2.84 -0.53 7.96
N PHE A 162 1.86 -0.50 7.05
CA PHE A 162 2.06 -0.87 5.67
C PHE A 162 2.55 0.35 4.88
N GLY A 163 3.82 0.68 5.05
CA GLY A 163 4.42 1.90 4.47
C GLY A 163 4.59 1.89 2.95
N GLY A 164 4.36 0.76 2.30
CA GLY A 164 4.46 0.60 0.85
C GLY A 164 5.27 -0.63 0.42
N LEU A 165 5.45 -0.73 -0.90
CA LEU A 165 6.23 -1.79 -1.52
C LEU A 165 7.71 -1.41 -1.55
N SER A 166 8.58 -2.33 -1.20
CA SER A 166 10.02 -2.19 -1.34
C SER A 166 10.59 -3.35 -2.15
N GLU A 167 11.76 -3.16 -2.74
CA GLU A 167 12.44 -4.19 -3.51
C GLU A 167 12.87 -5.42 -2.69
N HIS A 168 12.89 -5.28 -1.37
CA HIS A 168 13.29 -6.34 -0.42
C HIS A 168 12.12 -6.94 0.34
N ALA A 169 10.89 -6.44 0.15
CA ALA A 169 9.72 -6.93 0.85
C ALA A 169 8.88 -7.86 -0.02
N GLY A 170 8.61 -9.06 0.47
CA GLY A 170 7.57 -9.92 -0.08
C GLY A 170 6.19 -9.38 0.27
N LEU A 171 5.25 -9.50 -0.66
CA LEU A 171 3.85 -9.13 -0.46
C LEU A 171 3.00 -10.39 -0.36
N ALA A 172 2.07 -10.42 0.57
CA ALA A 172 1.06 -11.45 0.69
C ALA A 172 -0.34 -10.85 0.84
N LEU A 173 -1.32 -11.53 0.26
CA LEU A 173 -2.73 -11.31 0.53
C LEU A 173 -3.20 -12.45 1.42
N ILE A 174 -3.62 -12.14 2.65
CA ILE A 174 -4.04 -13.13 3.64
C ILE A 174 -5.47 -12.84 4.11
N ARG A 175 -6.13 -13.85 4.66
CA ARG A 175 -7.42 -13.67 5.34
C ARG A 175 -7.15 -13.59 6.83
N LEU A 176 -7.66 -12.53 7.44
CA LEU A 176 -7.67 -12.38 8.89
C LEU A 176 -8.67 -13.35 9.52
N PRO A 177 -8.40 -13.88 10.71
CA PRO A 177 -9.28 -14.80 11.41
C PRO A 177 -10.61 -14.18 11.84
#